data_e012269d4db445592d96f33ed610e7f2
#
_entry.id   e012269d4db445592d96f33ed610e7f2
#
_cell.length_a   1.000
_cell.length_b   1.000
_cell.length_c   1.000
_cell.angle_alpha   90.00
_cell.angle_beta   90.00
_cell.angle_gamma   90.00
#
_symmetry.space_group_name_H-M   'P 1'
#
loop_
_entity.id
_entity.type
_entity.pdbx_description
1 polymer ?
#
loop_
_entity_poly.entity_id
_entity_poly.type
_entity_poly.pdbx_seq_one_letter_code
_entity_poly.pdbx_strand_id
1 'polypeptide(L)'
;MSLAWTSKLALAASLAILPASGWAQSVNISYITHWSPETVALLEAAAKDYAKTNPDVSVTVRAVPFGDLLTTLRSQGGGADGPTIGGIYDLWLPELARDKLVAPAPDPVAEEVKGAWPAGVVSAASVGGKLYGIPNEIDVYALNYNKALFKQAGITAAPKTWDEFKEAAKKLTNKDAGQQGFGMINSWAAGVVHPFASLLVSNGGDLVKDGKPALDTPQAAQTFQLYEDLIKSGASVPAMATADANTTGPFLDNFVSGKTGMIIMANWWESALKAGMGDRFADIATAPIPVGPSGDKPHSISYSWMTVVNGNAGEAEQKAAWEFLAWLNNPKSGKNGASAMSDILMSMGILPSRSSDIEAHKDKLGSEFLSGYVSVLADAKPFPVVPGGQEFSESLRQTLEALQYGQVSAKDAQATAQADAASILERAAK
;
A
#
# COMPACT_ATOMS: atom_id res chain seq x y z
N MET A 1 9.84 -29.86 -99.42
CA MET A 1 9.52 -28.47 -99.21
C MET A 1 8.35 -28.47 -98.25
N SER A 2 8.54 -28.30 -96.96
CA SER A 2 7.53 -28.27 -95.91
C SER A 2 7.88 -27.15 -94.91
N LEU A 3 7.02 -26.13 -94.85
CA LEU A 3 7.11 -25.05 -93.87
C LEU A 3 6.54 -25.54 -92.55
N ALA A 4 7.31 -25.45 -91.49
CA ALA A 4 6.87 -25.70 -90.15
C ALA A 4 6.46 -24.33 -89.51
N TRP A 5 5.23 -24.24 -89.01
CA TRP A 5 4.69 -23.14 -88.25
C TRP A 5 4.87 -23.43 -86.77
N THR A 6 5.64 -22.65 -86.03
CA THR A 6 5.79 -22.73 -84.62
C THR A 6 4.85 -21.73 -83.94
N SER A 7 3.86 -22.22 -83.22
CA SER A 7 2.94 -21.43 -82.37
C SER A 7 3.63 -21.14 -81.03
N LYS A 8 3.81 -19.86 -80.71
CA LYS A 8 4.24 -19.45 -79.36
C LYS A 8 3.01 -19.28 -78.47
N LEU A 9 2.84 -20.18 -77.49
CA LEU A 9 1.91 -19.99 -76.36
C LEU A 9 2.56 -19.04 -75.36
N ALA A 10 1.95 -17.86 -75.17
CA ALA A 10 2.29 -16.95 -74.05
C ALA A 10 1.51 -17.41 -72.79
N LEU A 11 2.25 -17.90 -71.80
CA LEU A 11 1.70 -18.21 -70.51
C LEU A 11 1.67 -16.91 -69.66
N ALA A 12 0.46 -16.33 -69.45
CA ALA A 12 0.26 -15.25 -68.52
C ALA A 12 0.21 -15.78 -67.09
N ALA A 13 1.31 -15.59 -66.35
CA ALA A 13 1.36 -15.87 -64.90
C ALA A 13 0.63 -14.76 -64.17
N SER A 14 -0.61 -15.03 -63.71
CA SER A 14 -1.33 -14.14 -62.76
C SER A 14 -0.67 -14.31 -61.38
N LEU A 15 0.11 -13.35 -60.93
CA LEU A 15 0.52 -13.24 -59.52
C LEU A 15 -0.73 -12.89 -58.70
N ALA A 16 -1.29 -13.83 -58.02
CA ALA A 16 -2.21 -13.60 -56.93
C ALA A 16 -1.45 -12.96 -55.77
N ILE A 17 -1.59 -11.64 -55.55
CA ILE A 17 -1.15 -10.97 -54.36
C ILE A 17 -2.12 -11.43 -53.27
N LEU A 18 -1.73 -12.43 -52.49
CA LEU A 18 -2.36 -12.72 -51.21
C LEU A 18 -2.12 -11.53 -50.29
N PRO A 19 -3.16 -10.97 -49.65
CA PRO A 19 -2.93 -10.00 -48.60
C PRO A 19 -2.08 -10.70 -47.51
N ALA A 20 -0.91 -10.18 -47.26
CA ALA A 20 -0.14 -10.56 -46.07
C ALA A 20 -1.03 -10.16 -44.88
N SER A 21 -1.75 -11.12 -44.33
CA SER A 21 -2.31 -11.03 -43.00
C SER A 21 -1.10 -10.81 -42.10
N GLY A 22 -0.79 -9.56 -41.80
CA GLY A 22 0.18 -9.22 -40.78
C GLY A 22 -0.33 -9.90 -39.51
N TRP A 23 0.35 -10.97 -39.11
CA TRP A 23 0.15 -11.55 -37.79
C TRP A 23 0.52 -10.42 -36.84
N ALA A 24 -0.46 -9.80 -36.19
CA ALA A 24 -0.17 -8.89 -35.10
C ALA A 24 0.68 -9.67 -34.12
N GLN A 25 1.88 -9.17 -33.86
CA GLN A 25 2.82 -9.82 -32.96
C GLN A 25 2.16 -9.79 -31.58
N SER A 26 1.88 -10.97 -30.99
CA SER A 26 1.28 -11.04 -29.67
C SER A 26 2.21 -10.39 -28.65
N VAL A 27 1.68 -9.47 -27.85
CA VAL A 27 2.41 -8.78 -26.79
C VAL A 27 2.20 -9.50 -25.48
N ASN A 28 3.27 -9.89 -24.83
CA ASN A 28 3.22 -10.53 -23.51
C ASN A 28 3.58 -9.50 -22.43
N ILE A 29 2.70 -9.34 -21.46
CA ILE A 29 2.90 -8.46 -20.30
C ILE A 29 3.10 -9.33 -19.07
N SER A 30 4.18 -9.11 -18.34
CA SER A 30 4.39 -9.71 -17.03
C SER A 30 4.07 -8.71 -15.92
N TYR A 31 3.22 -9.13 -14.97
CA TYR A 31 2.80 -8.32 -13.83
C TYR A 31 3.29 -8.95 -12.54
N ILE A 32 4.07 -8.23 -11.75
CA ILE A 32 4.49 -8.68 -10.42
C ILE A 32 3.77 -7.92 -9.32
N THR A 33 3.36 -8.66 -8.29
CA THR A 33 2.68 -8.13 -7.10
C THR A 33 3.06 -8.95 -5.86
N HIS A 34 2.79 -8.44 -4.67
CA HIS A 34 2.99 -9.14 -3.40
C HIS A 34 1.72 -9.80 -2.85
N TRP A 35 0.64 -9.76 -3.60
CA TRP A 35 -0.66 -10.25 -3.16
C TRP A 35 -0.69 -11.76 -2.97
N SER A 36 -1.64 -12.24 -2.15
CA SER A 36 -1.82 -13.66 -1.90
C SER A 36 -2.21 -14.43 -3.18
N PRO A 37 -2.01 -15.75 -3.23
CA PRO A 37 -2.42 -16.57 -4.38
C PRO A 37 -3.89 -16.40 -4.76
N GLU A 38 -4.78 -16.22 -3.76
CA GLU A 38 -6.22 -16.01 -3.99
C GLU A 38 -6.47 -14.67 -4.70
N THR A 39 -5.77 -13.63 -4.30
CA THR A 39 -5.88 -12.31 -4.93
C THR A 39 -5.25 -12.29 -6.32
N VAL A 40 -4.12 -12.97 -6.50
CA VAL A 40 -3.50 -13.17 -7.82
C VAL A 40 -4.47 -13.86 -8.78
N ALA A 41 -5.21 -14.88 -8.32
CA ALA A 41 -6.22 -15.55 -9.15
C ALA A 41 -7.35 -14.61 -9.61
N LEU A 42 -7.73 -13.62 -8.80
CA LEU A 42 -8.70 -12.58 -9.20
C LEU A 42 -8.12 -11.66 -10.28
N LEU A 43 -6.86 -11.27 -10.15
CA LEU A 43 -6.18 -10.45 -11.16
C LEU A 43 -5.98 -11.22 -12.47
N GLU A 44 -5.64 -12.52 -12.42
CA GLU A 44 -5.59 -13.39 -13.59
C GLU A 44 -6.96 -13.56 -14.28
N ALA A 45 -8.03 -13.61 -13.49
CA ALA A 45 -9.39 -13.64 -14.04
C ALA A 45 -9.71 -12.33 -14.78
N ALA A 46 -9.37 -11.18 -14.22
CA ALA A 46 -9.52 -9.88 -14.87
C ALA A 46 -8.65 -9.81 -16.16
N ALA A 47 -7.42 -10.32 -16.13
CA ALA A 47 -6.57 -10.40 -17.31
C ALA A 47 -7.19 -11.26 -18.44
N LYS A 48 -7.82 -12.39 -18.11
CA LYS A 48 -8.56 -13.21 -19.07
C LYS A 48 -9.79 -12.49 -19.63
N ASP A 49 -10.46 -11.67 -18.83
CA ASP A 49 -11.58 -10.85 -19.31
C ASP A 49 -11.11 -9.75 -20.26
N TYR A 50 -9.99 -9.11 -19.98
CA TYR A 50 -9.35 -8.16 -20.90
C TYR A 50 -8.98 -8.77 -22.24
N ALA A 51 -8.42 -9.98 -22.24
CA ALA A 51 -8.02 -10.70 -23.44
C ALA A 51 -9.18 -11.04 -24.39
N LYS A 52 -10.44 -11.09 -23.90
CA LYS A 52 -11.60 -11.32 -24.78
C LYS A 52 -11.81 -10.23 -25.83
N THR A 53 -11.41 -8.99 -25.50
CA THR A 53 -11.48 -7.84 -26.41
C THR A 53 -10.12 -7.41 -26.93
N ASN A 54 -9.03 -7.96 -26.40
CA ASN A 54 -7.64 -7.66 -26.76
C ASN A 54 -6.87 -8.98 -26.96
N PRO A 55 -7.24 -9.82 -27.98
CA PRO A 55 -6.70 -11.17 -28.13
C PRO A 55 -5.20 -11.24 -28.44
N ASP A 56 -4.62 -10.14 -28.89
CA ASP A 56 -3.18 -10.02 -29.20
C ASP A 56 -2.33 -9.68 -27.94
N VAL A 57 -2.98 -9.50 -26.76
CA VAL A 57 -2.28 -9.18 -25.51
C VAL A 57 -2.50 -10.32 -24.50
N SER A 58 -1.41 -10.86 -23.97
CA SER A 58 -1.44 -11.80 -22.85
C SER A 58 -0.83 -11.15 -21.61
N VAL A 59 -1.45 -11.38 -20.44
CA VAL A 59 -0.98 -10.88 -19.15
C VAL A 59 -0.71 -12.07 -18.23
N THR A 60 0.54 -12.20 -17.79
CA THR A 60 0.96 -13.20 -16.81
C THR A 60 1.22 -12.53 -15.46
N VAL A 61 0.59 -13.04 -14.40
CA VAL A 61 0.75 -12.49 -13.05
C VAL A 61 1.66 -13.39 -12.24
N ARG A 62 2.59 -12.79 -11.49
CA ARG A 62 3.50 -13.49 -10.61
C ARG A 62 3.52 -12.84 -9.23
N ALA A 63 3.28 -13.62 -8.18
CA ALA A 63 3.50 -13.18 -6.81
C ALA A 63 5.01 -13.17 -6.49
N VAL A 64 5.43 -12.13 -5.78
CA VAL A 64 6.78 -11.96 -5.21
C VAL A 64 6.60 -11.63 -3.74
N PRO A 65 7.37 -12.21 -2.81
CA PRO A 65 7.30 -11.84 -1.40
C PRO A 65 7.47 -10.32 -1.23
N PHE A 66 6.72 -9.73 -0.32
CA PHE A 66 6.75 -8.27 -0.10
C PHE A 66 8.16 -7.73 0.10
N GLY A 67 8.98 -8.40 0.94
CA GLY A 67 10.36 -8.01 1.22
C GLY A 67 11.29 -8.03 0.00
N ASP A 68 10.95 -8.80 -1.02
CA ASP A 68 11.77 -8.97 -2.23
C ASP A 68 11.28 -8.09 -3.41
N LEU A 69 10.09 -7.49 -3.30
CA LEU A 69 9.44 -6.82 -4.42
C LEU A 69 10.27 -5.64 -4.95
N LEU A 70 10.71 -4.74 -4.08
CA LEU A 70 11.54 -3.59 -4.48
C LEU A 70 12.88 -4.04 -5.07
N THR A 71 13.53 -5.03 -4.47
CA THR A 71 14.79 -5.59 -4.96
C THR A 71 14.59 -6.25 -6.33
N THR A 72 13.48 -6.98 -6.53
CA THR A 72 13.12 -7.57 -7.82
C THR A 72 12.93 -6.50 -8.89
N LEU A 73 12.19 -5.42 -8.59
CA LEU A 73 12.00 -4.30 -9.50
C LEU A 73 13.32 -3.63 -9.87
N ARG A 74 14.22 -3.41 -8.92
CA ARG A 74 15.53 -2.79 -9.17
C ARG A 74 16.47 -3.70 -9.96
N SER A 75 16.52 -4.99 -9.65
CA SER A 75 17.45 -5.93 -10.28
C SER A 75 16.98 -6.41 -11.65
N GLN A 76 15.69 -6.62 -11.85
CA GLN A 76 15.10 -7.13 -13.08
C GLN A 76 14.53 -6.01 -13.96
N GLY A 77 14.05 -4.89 -13.38
CA GLY A 77 13.51 -3.75 -14.11
C GLY A 77 14.55 -2.98 -14.95
N GLY A 78 15.84 -3.19 -14.71
CA GLY A 78 16.91 -2.59 -15.51
C GLY A 78 17.13 -3.21 -16.90
N GLY A 79 16.45 -4.31 -17.24
CA GLY A 79 16.54 -5.03 -18.51
C GLY A 79 15.21 -5.15 -19.23
N ALA A 80 15.26 -5.39 -20.55
CA ALA A 80 14.07 -5.58 -21.37
C ALA A 80 13.25 -6.83 -20.99
N ASP A 81 13.90 -7.83 -20.39
CA ASP A 81 13.25 -9.08 -19.95
C ASP A 81 12.68 -8.97 -18.52
N GLY A 82 12.70 -7.79 -17.92
CA GLY A 82 12.13 -7.53 -16.58
C GLY A 82 10.61 -7.54 -16.57
N PRO A 83 9.99 -7.47 -15.37
CA PRO A 83 8.54 -7.38 -15.28
C PRO A 83 8.04 -6.11 -15.97
N THR A 84 7.00 -6.24 -16.82
CA THR A 84 6.43 -5.11 -17.55
C THR A 84 5.63 -4.18 -16.63
N ILE A 85 4.88 -4.77 -15.68
CA ILE A 85 4.08 -4.04 -14.67
C ILE A 85 4.55 -4.44 -13.28
N GLY A 86 4.67 -3.48 -12.39
CA GLY A 86 4.92 -3.70 -10.98
C GLY A 86 3.92 -2.99 -10.09
N GLY A 87 3.47 -3.67 -9.02
CA GLY A 87 2.83 -3.00 -7.90
C GLY A 87 3.91 -2.39 -7.01
N ILE A 88 3.80 -1.11 -6.68
CA ILE A 88 4.77 -0.44 -5.82
C ILE A 88 4.11 0.36 -4.69
N TYR A 89 4.84 0.49 -3.59
CA TYR A 89 4.57 1.43 -2.53
C TYR A 89 4.99 2.84 -2.98
N ASP A 90 4.16 3.85 -2.76
CA ASP A 90 4.40 5.23 -3.21
C ASP A 90 5.74 5.80 -2.76
N LEU A 91 6.21 5.43 -1.57
CA LEU A 91 7.51 5.81 -1.02
C LEU A 91 8.70 5.44 -1.93
N TRP A 92 8.57 4.40 -2.77
CA TRP A 92 9.64 3.94 -3.66
C TRP A 92 9.71 4.73 -4.97
N LEU A 93 8.62 5.43 -5.32
CA LEU A 93 8.47 6.09 -6.62
C LEU A 93 9.57 7.11 -6.93
N PRO A 94 9.98 8.02 -6.03
CA PRO A 94 10.98 9.05 -6.35
C PRO A 94 12.31 8.44 -6.85
N GLU A 95 12.77 7.38 -6.20
CA GLU A 95 14.01 6.71 -6.58
C GLU A 95 13.86 5.90 -7.86
N LEU A 96 12.76 5.15 -8.02
CA LEU A 96 12.51 4.38 -9.23
C LEU A 96 12.36 5.28 -10.47
N ALA A 97 11.75 6.46 -10.33
CA ALA A 97 11.62 7.45 -11.39
C ALA A 97 12.96 8.11 -11.73
N ARG A 98 13.75 8.51 -10.70
CA ARG A 98 15.12 9.04 -10.88
C ARG A 98 16.01 8.06 -11.65
N ASP A 99 15.95 6.79 -11.27
CA ASP A 99 16.77 5.71 -11.83
C ASP A 99 16.20 5.17 -13.17
N LYS A 100 15.11 5.79 -13.68
CA LYS A 100 14.42 5.43 -14.93
C LYS A 100 13.92 3.97 -14.99
N LEU A 101 13.67 3.38 -13.84
CA LEU A 101 13.12 2.02 -13.74
C LEU A 101 11.62 1.98 -14.01
N VAL A 102 10.95 3.13 -13.97
CA VAL A 102 9.52 3.27 -14.28
C VAL A 102 9.31 4.30 -15.40
N ALA A 103 8.37 4.02 -16.29
CA ALA A 103 7.99 4.90 -17.39
C ALA A 103 6.95 5.94 -16.94
N PRO A 104 7.02 7.19 -17.40
CA PRO A 104 5.94 8.14 -17.22
C PRO A 104 4.69 7.66 -17.96
N ALA A 105 3.52 7.91 -17.38
CA ALA A 105 2.25 7.59 -18.03
C ALA A 105 2.07 8.42 -19.31
N PRO A 106 1.51 7.83 -20.38
CA PRO A 106 1.14 8.59 -21.57
C PRO A 106 0.02 9.59 -21.25
N ASP A 107 0.00 10.72 -22.00
CA ASP A 107 -0.93 11.82 -21.75
C ASP A 107 -2.40 11.40 -21.55
N PRO A 108 -2.99 10.50 -22.37
CA PRO A 108 -4.37 10.09 -22.16
C PRO A 108 -4.62 9.43 -20.80
N VAL A 109 -3.69 8.61 -20.32
CA VAL A 109 -3.79 7.97 -19.01
C VAL A 109 -3.59 8.99 -17.90
N ALA A 110 -2.61 9.89 -18.05
CA ALA A 110 -2.34 10.93 -17.07
C ALA A 110 -3.54 11.88 -16.90
N GLU A 111 -4.21 12.27 -17.99
CA GLU A 111 -5.40 13.13 -17.95
C GLU A 111 -6.61 12.41 -17.30
N GLU A 112 -6.83 11.12 -17.62
CA GLU A 112 -7.86 10.34 -16.96
C GLU A 112 -7.62 10.25 -15.45
N VAL A 113 -6.39 9.93 -15.02
CA VAL A 113 -6.05 9.83 -13.60
C VAL A 113 -6.23 11.17 -12.90
N LYS A 114 -5.79 12.29 -13.47
CA LYS A 114 -6.00 13.63 -12.91
C LYS A 114 -7.49 14.00 -12.76
N GLY A 115 -8.34 13.53 -13.67
CA GLY A 115 -9.77 13.81 -13.64
C GLY A 115 -10.61 12.91 -12.73
N ALA A 116 -10.13 11.72 -12.41
CA ALA A 116 -10.92 10.69 -11.73
C ALA A 116 -10.44 10.34 -10.32
N TRP A 117 -9.24 10.78 -9.93
CA TRP A 117 -8.67 10.56 -8.59
C TRP A 117 -8.50 11.86 -7.81
N PRO A 118 -8.54 11.80 -6.47
CA PRO A 118 -8.25 12.97 -5.62
C PRO A 118 -6.84 13.54 -5.86
N ALA A 119 -6.71 14.85 -5.87
CA ALA A 119 -5.45 15.53 -6.21
C ALA A 119 -4.25 15.09 -5.34
N GLY A 120 -4.47 14.82 -4.05
CA GLY A 120 -3.41 14.34 -3.14
C GLY A 120 -2.87 12.97 -3.54
N VAL A 121 -3.75 12.06 -3.98
CA VAL A 121 -3.39 10.71 -4.45
C VAL A 121 -2.63 10.79 -5.79
N VAL A 122 -3.08 11.66 -6.71
CA VAL A 122 -2.37 11.93 -7.98
C VAL A 122 -0.97 12.50 -7.73
N SER A 123 -0.84 13.38 -6.75
CA SER A 123 0.45 13.98 -6.36
C SER A 123 1.44 12.91 -5.87
N ALA A 124 0.98 11.94 -5.06
CA ALA A 124 1.82 10.83 -4.59
C ALA A 124 2.30 9.90 -5.72
N ALA A 125 1.54 9.82 -6.83
CA ALA A 125 1.91 9.05 -8.02
C ALA A 125 2.72 9.86 -9.05
N SER A 126 3.18 11.06 -8.70
CA SER A 126 3.82 12.00 -9.62
C SER A 126 5.20 12.43 -9.13
N VAL A 127 6.16 12.54 -10.05
CA VAL A 127 7.51 13.07 -9.80
C VAL A 127 7.84 14.10 -10.87
N GLY A 128 8.29 15.29 -10.46
CA GLY A 128 8.64 16.37 -11.40
C GLY A 128 7.47 16.79 -12.31
N GLY A 129 6.24 16.71 -11.82
CA GLY A 129 5.01 17.06 -12.55
C GLY A 129 4.54 16.01 -13.56
N LYS A 130 5.21 14.86 -13.67
CA LYS A 130 4.80 13.72 -14.50
C LYS A 130 4.20 12.61 -13.65
N LEU A 131 3.10 12.02 -14.11
CA LEU A 131 2.51 10.82 -13.52
C LEU A 131 3.33 9.59 -13.94
N TYR A 132 3.59 8.69 -12.98
CA TYR A 132 4.36 7.45 -13.22
C TYR A 132 3.60 6.18 -12.89
N GLY A 133 2.46 6.28 -12.24
CA GLY A 133 1.65 5.11 -11.89
C GLY A 133 0.17 5.44 -11.80
N ILE A 134 -0.66 4.40 -11.85
CA ILE A 134 -2.07 4.52 -11.48
C ILE A 134 -2.18 4.20 -10.00
N PRO A 135 -2.56 5.17 -9.16
CA PRO A 135 -2.76 4.92 -7.74
C PRO A 135 -4.03 4.10 -7.56
N ASN A 136 -3.88 2.84 -7.13
CA ASN A 136 -4.99 1.89 -7.08
C ASN A 136 -5.77 2.00 -5.78
N GLU A 137 -5.06 2.18 -4.68
CA GLU A 137 -5.60 2.11 -3.33
C GLU A 137 -5.11 3.26 -2.47
N ILE A 138 -5.83 3.49 -1.39
CA ILE A 138 -5.39 4.34 -0.30
C ILE A 138 -5.51 3.55 0.99
N ASP A 139 -4.44 3.52 1.74
CA ASP A 139 -4.40 2.90 3.06
C ASP A 139 -4.27 3.95 4.14
N VAL A 140 -5.03 3.75 5.20
CA VAL A 140 -5.01 4.57 6.41
C VAL A 140 -4.95 3.68 7.64
N TYR A 141 -4.46 4.23 8.73
CA TYR A 141 -4.41 3.54 10.01
C TYR A 141 -5.57 3.96 10.91
N ALA A 142 -6.07 3.01 11.69
CA ALA A 142 -7.08 3.26 12.71
C ALA A 142 -6.74 2.47 13.98
N LEU A 143 -7.32 2.86 15.10
CA LEU A 143 -7.30 2.07 16.30
C LEU A 143 -8.26 0.89 16.13
N ASN A 144 -7.74 -0.32 16.13
CA ASN A 144 -8.53 -1.55 16.15
C ASN A 144 -8.64 -2.04 17.59
N TYR A 145 -9.81 -2.45 18.01
CA TYR A 145 -10.02 -2.91 19.39
C TYR A 145 -11.00 -4.09 19.47
N ASN A 146 -10.79 -4.92 20.49
CA ASN A 146 -11.63 -6.09 20.75
C ASN A 146 -12.76 -5.71 21.72
N LYS A 147 -14.01 -5.64 21.23
CA LYS A 147 -15.20 -5.29 22.00
C LYS A 147 -15.48 -6.25 23.16
N ALA A 148 -15.18 -7.53 22.97
CA ALA A 148 -15.38 -8.51 24.04
C ALA A 148 -14.44 -8.25 25.22
N LEU A 149 -13.15 -7.94 24.94
CA LEU A 149 -12.17 -7.57 25.97
C LEU A 149 -12.52 -6.21 26.61
N PHE A 150 -12.99 -5.23 25.85
CA PHE A 150 -13.47 -3.95 26.37
C PHE A 150 -14.61 -4.16 27.37
N LYS A 151 -15.60 -4.97 27.00
CA LYS A 151 -16.72 -5.31 27.89
C LYS A 151 -16.23 -5.98 29.17
N GLN A 152 -15.31 -6.93 29.10
CA GLN A 152 -14.71 -7.60 30.25
C GLN A 152 -13.98 -6.61 31.17
N ALA A 153 -13.28 -5.63 30.60
CA ALA A 153 -12.55 -4.59 31.34
C ALA A 153 -13.45 -3.42 31.81
N GLY A 154 -14.76 -3.46 31.53
CA GLY A 154 -15.70 -2.38 31.87
C GLY A 154 -15.49 -1.10 31.05
N ILE A 155 -14.91 -1.22 29.83
CA ILE A 155 -14.71 -0.10 28.90
C ILE A 155 -15.90 -0.04 27.95
N THR A 156 -16.59 1.11 27.92
CA THR A 156 -17.85 1.27 27.17
C THR A 156 -17.69 1.93 25.80
N ALA A 157 -16.54 2.56 25.53
CA ALA A 157 -16.26 3.25 24.27
C ALA A 157 -14.77 3.20 23.92
N ALA A 158 -14.46 3.34 22.64
CA ALA A 158 -13.06 3.51 22.18
C ALA A 158 -12.47 4.81 22.74
N PRO A 159 -11.17 4.81 23.11
CA PRO A 159 -10.50 5.99 23.63
C PRO A 159 -10.38 7.07 22.55
N LYS A 160 -10.63 8.34 22.91
CA LYS A 160 -10.55 9.50 22.03
C LYS A 160 -9.29 10.32 22.25
N THR A 161 -8.67 10.23 23.42
CA THR A 161 -7.46 10.95 23.80
C THR A 161 -6.36 9.98 24.23
N TRP A 162 -5.11 10.44 24.27
CA TRP A 162 -4.01 9.61 24.77
C TRP A 162 -4.16 9.23 26.24
N ASP A 163 -4.79 10.06 27.08
CA ASP A 163 -5.03 9.70 28.47
C ASP A 163 -6.07 8.58 28.58
N GLU A 164 -7.16 8.68 27.82
CA GLU A 164 -8.14 7.57 27.73
C GLU A 164 -7.52 6.31 27.14
N PHE A 165 -6.63 6.47 26.15
CA PHE A 165 -5.92 5.35 25.51
C PHE A 165 -4.98 4.62 26.49
N LYS A 166 -4.16 5.36 27.25
CA LYS A 166 -3.31 4.80 28.31
C LYS A 166 -4.12 4.08 29.38
N GLU A 167 -5.23 4.68 29.81
CA GLU A 167 -6.12 4.07 30.82
C GLU A 167 -6.79 2.81 30.29
N ALA A 168 -7.28 2.81 29.04
CA ALA A 168 -7.83 1.62 28.40
C ALA A 168 -6.77 0.52 28.25
N ALA A 169 -5.57 0.86 27.80
CA ALA A 169 -4.48 -0.09 27.68
C ALA A 169 -4.12 -0.73 29.02
N LYS A 170 -4.08 0.05 30.10
CA LYS A 170 -3.85 -0.47 31.45
C LYS A 170 -4.97 -1.41 31.90
N LYS A 171 -6.25 -1.05 31.71
CA LYS A 171 -7.40 -1.89 32.10
C LYS A 171 -7.45 -3.21 31.32
N LEU A 172 -7.03 -3.18 30.05
CA LEU A 172 -6.99 -4.35 29.17
C LEU A 172 -5.79 -5.26 29.46
N THR A 173 -4.81 -4.81 30.23
CA THR A 173 -3.63 -5.61 30.56
C THR A 173 -3.95 -6.60 31.66
N ASN A 174 -3.74 -7.89 31.40
CA ASN A 174 -3.84 -8.98 32.36
C ASN A 174 -2.60 -9.89 32.22
N LYS A 175 -1.62 -9.66 33.09
CA LYS A 175 -0.33 -10.38 33.07
C LYS A 175 -0.50 -11.88 33.34
N ASP A 176 -1.44 -12.25 34.21
CA ASP A 176 -1.67 -13.65 34.56
C ASP A 176 -2.28 -14.44 33.38
N ALA A 177 -3.06 -13.77 32.53
CA ALA A 177 -3.59 -14.34 31.31
C ALA A 177 -2.66 -14.20 30.09
N GLY A 178 -1.48 -13.59 30.24
CA GLY A 178 -0.59 -13.26 29.14
C GLY A 178 -1.20 -12.29 28.13
N GLN A 179 -2.05 -11.34 28.61
CA GLN A 179 -2.75 -10.37 27.81
C GLN A 179 -2.15 -8.97 27.96
N GLN A 180 -1.83 -8.34 26.83
CA GLN A 180 -1.42 -6.93 26.76
C GLN A 180 -2.59 -6.02 26.35
N GLY A 181 -2.55 -4.79 26.81
CA GLY A 181 -3.59 -3.81 26.48
C GLY A 181 -3.41 -3.22 25.08
N PHE A 182 -2.18 -2.97 24.68
CA PHE A 182 -1.85 -2.43 23.36
C PHE A 182 -0.72 -3.19 22.69
N GLY A 183 -0.96 -3.67 21.48
CA GLY A 183 0.04 -4.35 20.66
C GLY A 183 0.85 -3.39 19.83
N MET A 184 2.17 -3.55 19.85
CA MET A 184 3.12 -2.91 18.94
C MET A 184 3.64 -3.94 17.95
N ILE A 185 4.06 -3.45 16.78
CA ILE A 185 4.70 -4.25 15.74
C ILE A 185 6.19 -3.98 15.79
N ASN A 186 7.00 -4.97 15.46
CA ASN A 186 8.43 -4.82 15.21
C ASN A 186 8.85 -5.63 13.97
N SER A 187 10.12 -5.56 13.59
CA SER A 187 10.73 -6.28 12.45
C SER A 187 10.31 -5.85 11.03
N TRP A 188 9.38 -4.94 10.88
CA TRP A 188 8.87 -4.52 9.59
C TRP A 188 8.64 -3.00 9.56
N ALA A 189 9.32 -2.27 8.65
CA ALA A 189 9.38 -0.81 8.67
C ALA A 189 8.01 -0.15 8.71
N ALA A 190 7.11 -0.45 7.77
CA ALA A 190 5.79 0.15 7.75
C ALA A 190 4.95 -0.22 8.98
N GLY A 191 5.05 -1.46 9.46
CA GLY A 191 4.35 -1.91 10.66
C GLY A 191 4.80 -1.24 11.95
N VAL A 192 6.07 -0.82 12.03
CA VAL A 192 6.64 -0.10 13.18
C VAL A 192 6.41 1.40 13.07
N VAL A 193 6.72 1.97 11.89
CA VAL A 193 6.77 3.43 11.68
C VAL A 193 5.38 4.03 11.50
N HIS A 194 4.49 3.38 10.76
CA HIS A 194 3.19 3.97 10.45
C HIS A 194 2.26 4.15 11.66
N PRO A 195 2.14 3.18 12.61
CA PRO A 195 1.42 3.42 13.86
C PRO A 195 2.00 4.56 14.69
N PHE A 196 3.33 4.66 14.78
CA PHE A 196 4.00 5.78 15.43
C PHE A 196 3.69 7.11 14.72
N ALA A 197 3.82 7.15 13.39
CA ALA A 197 3.52 8.33 12.59
C ALA A 197 2.04 8.75 12.72
N SER A 198 1.12 7.80 12.79
CA SER A 198 -0.31 8.08 13.00
C SER A 198 -0.57 8.73 14.36
N LEU A 199 0.08 8.27 15.42
CA LEU A 199 0.02 8.91 16.73
C LEU A 199 0.68 10.30 16.71
N LEU A 200 1.82 10.45 16.02
CA LEU A 200 2.53 11.73 15.88
C LEU A 200 1.66 12.79 15.18
N VAL A 201 1.05 12.43 14.03
CA VAL A 201 0.19 13.40 13.31
C VAL A 201 -1.11 13.69 14.07
N SER A 202 -1.66 12.72 14.81
CA SER A 202 -2.80 12.93 15.70
C SER A 202 -2.45 13.77 16.95
N ASN A 203 -1.15 13.92 17.23
CA ASN A 203 -0.61 14.86 18.22
C ASN A 203 -0.18 16.23 17.61
N GLY A 204 -0.51 16.48 16.34
CA GLY A 204 -0.17 17.73 15.66
C GLY A 204 1.29 17.82 15.16
N GLY A 205 2.05 16.70 15.18
CA GLY A 205 3.41 16.65 14.66
C GLY A 205 3.49 16.19 13.21
N ASP A 206 4.69 16.18 12.67
CA ASP A 206 5.02 15.68 11.32
C ASP A 206 6.33 14.90 11.38
N LEU A 207 6.53 13.93 10.48
CA LEU A 207 7.82 13.26 10.29
C LEU A 207 8.80 14.12 9.50
N VAL A 208 8.28 14.73 8.42
CA VAL A 208 9.01 15.60 7.51
C VAL A 208 8.14 16.81 7.23
N LYS A 209 8.72 17.99 7.30
CA LYS A 209 8.05 19.26 6.99
C LYS A 209 8.95 20.08 6.07
N ASP A 210 8.40 20.56 4.95
CA ASP A 210 9.15 21.36 3.96
C ASP A 210 10.46 20.67 3.50
N GLY A 211 10.41 19.35 3.32
CA GLY A 211 11.55 18.52 2.90
C GLY A 211 12.62 18.29 3.98
N LYS A 212 12.38 18.73 5.22
CA LYS A 212 13.30 18.56 6.35
C LYS A 212 12.68 17.67 7.43
N PRO A 213 13.49 16.90 8.17
CA PRO A 213 12.98 16.10 9.29
C PRO A 213 12.39 17.03 10.36
N ALA A 214 11.27 16.60 10.93
CA ALA A 214 10.50 17.38 11.92
C ALA A 214 10.30 16.61 13.24
N LEU A 215 11.29 15.80 13.63
CA LEU A 215 11.26 15.01 14.85
C LEU A 215 11.83 15.73 16.08
N ASP A 216 12.50 16.87 15.92
CA ASP A 216 12.96 17.73 17.03
C ASP A 216 11.85 18.73 17.43
N THR A 217 10.70 18.20 17.87
CA THR A 217 9.53 18.97 18.25
C THR A 217 8.93 18.44 19.55
N PRO A 218 8.20 19.28 20.32
CA PRO A 218 7.48 18.80 21.51
C PRO A 218 6.49 17.68 21.20
N GLN A 219 5.82 17.73 20.03
CA GLN A 219 4.89 16.71 19.58
C GLN A 219 5.57 15.35 19.39
N ALA A 220 6.74 15.36 18.76
CA ALA A 220 7.53 14.13 18.60
C ALA A 220 8.04 13.62 19.97
N ALA A 221 8.55 14.50 20.84
CA ALA A 221 8.97 14.12 22.18
C ALA A 221 7.84 13.43 22.97
N GLN A 222 6.65 13.99 22.93
CA GLN A 222 5.46 13.40 23.56
C GLN A 222 5.11 12.04 22.96
N THR A 223 5.27 11.84 21.64
CA THR A 223 4.96 10.57 20.98
C THR A 223 5.97 9.49 21.34
N PHE A 224 7.28 9.79 21.36
CA PHE A 224 8.29 8.87 21.86
C PHE A 224 8.05 8.51 23.33
N GLN A 225 7.66 9.50 24.15
CA GLN A 225 7.35 9.28 25.56
C GLN A 225 6.12 8.38 25.76
N LEU A 226 5.08 8.53 24.92
CA LEU A 226 3.91 7.64 24.95
C LEU A 226 4.31 6.17 24.75
N TYR A 227 5.21 5.89 23.79
CA TYR A 227 5.72 4.54 23.56
C TYR A 227 6.46 4.00 24.79
N GLU A 228 7.34 4.79 25.37
CA GLU A 228 8.08 4.42 26.57
C GLU A 228 7.14 4.15 27.76
N ASP A 229 6.12 4.99 27.95
CA ASP A 229 5.13 4.85 29.02
C ASP A 229 4.32 3.55 28.89
N LEU A 230 3.87 3.21 27.67
CA LEU A 230 3.12 1.98 27.40
C LEU A 230 3.96 0.72 27.70
N ILE A 231 5.26 0.77 27.42
CA ILE A 231 6.18 -0.32 27.66
C ILE A 231 6.50 -0.43 29.15
N LYS A 232 6.87 0.67 29.80
CA LYS A 232 7.25 0.70 31.23
C LYS A 232 6.09 0.31 32.16
N SER A 233 4.86 0.64 31.76
CA SER A 233 3.66 0.22 32.49
C SER A 233 3.33 -1.28 32.31
N GLY A 234 3.90 -1.91 31.28
CA GLY A 234 3.59 -3.28 30.87
C GLY A 234 2.27 -3.39 30.10
N ALA A 235 1.70 -2.25 29.67
CA ALA A 235 0.53 -2.23 28.80
C ALA A 235 0.86 -2.70 27.38
N SER A 236 2.11 -2.55 26.95
CA SER A 236 2.68 -3.18 25.76
C SER A 236 3.84 -4.10 26.15
N VAL A 237 3.89 -5.27 25.54
CA VAL A 237 4.92 -6.30 25.79
C VAL A 237 5.72 -6.56 24.51
N PRO A 238 6.96 -6.07 24.40
CA PRO A 238 7.75 -6.17 23.16
C PRO A 238 7.93 -7.60 22.64
N ALA A 239 8.06 -8.59 23.54
CA ALA A 239 8.17 -10.01 23.17
C ALA A 239 6.91 -10.55 22.44
N MET A 240 5.77 -9.87 22.53
CA MET A 240 4.53 -10.20 21.81
C MET A 240 4.41 -9.47 20.47
N ALA A 241 5.38 -8.64 20.11
CA ALA A 241 5.31 -7.73 18.96
C ALA A 241 6.05 -8.24 17.72
N THR A 242 6.64 -9.43 17.75
CA THR A 242 7.36 -9.97 16.58
C THR A 242 6.38 -10.35 15.47
N ALA A 243 6.64 -9.86 14.26
CA ALA A 243 5.84 -10.14 13.07
C ALA A 243 6.74 -10.20 11.84
N ASP A 244 6.34 -10.96 10.82
CA ASP A 244 6.91 -10.81 9.50
C ASP A 244 6.07 -9.85 8.63
N ALA A 245 6.62 -9.44 7.49
CA ALA A 245 5.98 -8.50 6.58
C ALA A 245 4.76 -9.09 5.81
N ASN A 246 4.42 -10.34 6.04
CA ASN A 246 3.36 -11.06 5.33
C ASN A 246 2.04 -11.16 6.13
N THR A 247 1.83 -10.25 7.07
CA THR A 247 0.61 -10.19 7.89
C THR A 247 0.39 -11.40 8.81
N THR A 248 1.35 -12.30 8.88
CA THR A 248 1.38 -13.40 9.82
C THR A 248 2.45 -13.12 10.87
N GLY A 249 2.21 -13.55 12.08
CA GLY A 249 3.18 -13.37 13.14
C GLY A 249 2.53 -13.11 14.49
N PRO A 250 3.32 -13.07 15.55
CA PRO A 250 2.80 -13.02 16.92
C PRO A 250 1.87 -11.86 17.21
N PHE A 251 2.03 -10.69 16.56
CA PHE A 251 1.13 -9.57 16.80
C PHE A 251 -0.28 -9.84 16.26
N LEU A 252 -0.40 -10.45 15.08
CA LEU A 252 -1.68 -10.85 14.51
C LEU A 252 -2.26 -12.01 15.33
N ASP A 253 -1.47 -13.03 15.61
CA ASP A 253 -1.89 -14.18 16.40
C ASP A 253 -2.36 -13.77 17.79
N ASN A 254 -1.64 -12.84 18.43
CA ASN A 254 -2.02 -12.31 19.75
C ASN A 254 -3.32 -11.50 19.70
N PHE A 255 -3.56 -10.74 18.62
CA PHE A 255 -4.82 -10.02 18.44
C PHE A 255 -5.97 -10.98 18.11
N VAL A 256 -5.77 -11.90 17.17
CA VAL A 256 -6.74 -12.93 16.77
C VAL A 256 -7.12 -13.85 17.94
N SER A 257 -6.17 -14.24 18.79
CA SER A 257 -6.41 -15.08 19.96
C SER A 257 -7.01 -14.33 21.17
N GLY A 258 -7.13 -12.98 21.08
CA GLY A 258 -7.64 -12.16 22.18
C GLY A 258 -6.59 -11.87 23.27
N LYS A 259 -5.28 -12.03 22.98
CA LYS A 259 -4.18 -11.66 23.88
C LYS A 259 -3.72 -10.20 23.73
N THR A 260 -4.30 -9.47 22.80
CA THR A 260 -4.05 -8.04 22.61
C THR A 260 -5.39 -7.32 22.54
N GLY A 261 -5.58 -6.30 23.38
CA GLY A 261 -6.83 -5.58 23.49
C GLY A 261 -7.04 -4.53 22.40
N MET A 262 -5.98 -3.82 22.06
CA MET A 262 -5.96 -2.76 21.03
C MET A 262 -4.71 -2.84 20.19
N ILE A 263 -4.80 -2.42 18.92
CA ILE A 263 -3.65 -2.25 18.01
C ILE A 263 -3.96 -1.14 17.01
N ILE A 264 -2.95 -0.37 16.61
CA ILE A 264 -3.06 0.55 15.47
C ILE A 264 -2.58 -0.21 14.23
N MET A 265 -3.47 -0.36 13.25
CA MET A 265 -3.21 -1.13 12.04
C MET A 265 -3.96 -0.53 10.85
N ALA A 266 -3.51 -0.83 9.63
CA ALA A 266 -4.14 -0.36 8.39
C ALA A 266 -5.37 -1.20 7.99
N ASN A 267 -6.17 -0.68 7.09
CA ASN A 267 -7.43 -1.28 6.62
C ASN A 267 -7.24 -2.63 5.90
N TRP A 268 -6.11 -2.87 5.26
CA TRP A 268 -5.85 -4.04 4.42
C TRP A 268 -5.78 -5.40 5.17
N TRP A 269 -5.75 -5.41 6.49
CA TRP A 269 -5.72 -6.67 7.23
C TRP A 269 -7.10 -7.28 7.54
N GLU A 270 -8.20 -6.68 7.04
CA GLU A 270 -9.58 -7.17 7.27
C GLU A 270 -9.74 -8.65 6.91
N SER A 271 -9.24 -9.05 5.73
CA SER A 271 -9.34 -10.44 5.26
C SER A 271 -8.58 -11.42 6.16
N ALA A 272 -7.38 -11.05 6.62
CA ALA A 272 -6.60 -11.86 7.54
C ALA A 272 -7.29 -12.01 8.91
N LEU A 273 -7.89 -10.95 9.43
CA LEU A 273 -8.69 -11.02 10.67
C LEU A 273 -9.91 -11.92 10.50
N LYS A 274 -10.66 -11.78 9.41
CA LYS A 274 -11.82 -12.65 9.12
C LYS A 274 -11.43 -14.12 9.04
N ALA A 275 -10.34 -14.42 8.34
CA ALA A 275 -9.82 -15.79 8.21
C ALA A 275 -9.36 -16.37 9.56
N GLY A 276 -8.65 -15.58 10.37
CA GLY A 276 -8.12 -16.02 11.66
C GLY A 276 -9.15 -16.11 12.78
N MET A 277 -10.17 -15.25 12.76
CA MET A 277 -11.15 -15.13 13.85
C MET A 277 -12.48 -15.85 13.58
N GLY A 278 -12.85 -16.06 12.31
CA GLY A 278 -14.16 -16.59 11.95
C GLY A 278 -15.30 -15.72 12.54
N ASP A 279 -16.25 -16.33 13.20
CA ASP A 279 -17.40 -15.63 13.80
C ASP A 279 -16.99 -14.57 14.84
N ARG A 280 -15.83 -14.73 15.49
CA ARG A 280 -15.30 -13.75 16.45
C ARG A 280 -14.84 -12.45 15.81
N PHE A 281 -14.74 -12.38 14.48
CA PHE A 281 -14.47 -11.12 13.79
C PHE A 281 -15.51 -10.05 14.14
N ALA A 282 -16.74 -10.43 14.44
CA ALA A 282 -17.79 -9.54 14.94
C ALA A 282 -17.43 -8.82 16.25
N ASP A 283 -16.44 -9.32 17.01
CA ASP A 283 -15.95 -8.67 18.23
C ASP A 283 -14.97 -7.53 17.93
N ILE A 284 -14.51 -7.38 16.69
CA ILE A 284 -13.56 -6.33 16.33
C ILE A 284 -14.31 -5.10 15.81
N ALA A 285 -13.90 -3.96 16.32
CA ALA A 285 -14.33 -2.66 15.80
C ALA A 285 -13.11 -1.74 15.65
N THR A 286 -13.31 -0.65 14.91
CA THR A 286 -12.29 0.35 14.65
C THR A 286 -12.75 1.73 15.11
N ALA A 287 -11.79 2.59 15.40
CA ALA A 287 -12.01 3.96 15.82
C ALA A 287 -10.89 4.87 15.27
N PRO A 288 -11.12 6.18 15.18
CA PRO A 288 -10.04 7.13 14.89
C PRO A 288 -8.84 6.97 15.83
N ILE A 289 -7.67 7.36 15.37
CA ILE A 289 -6.46 7.42 16.20
C ILE A 289 -6.71 8.42 17.35
N PRO A 290 -6.43 8.05 18.61
CA PRO A 290 -6.63 8.95 19.75
C PRO A 290 -5.80 10.24 19.61
N VAL A 291 -6.41 11.36 19.97
CA VAL A 291 -5.78 12.69 19.88
C VAL A 291 -4.76 12.85 21.00
N GLY A 292 -3.56 13.29 20.64
CA GLY A 292 -2.50 13.62 21.60
C GLY A 292 -2.71 14.97 22.28
N PRO A 293 -1.96 15.28 23.34
CA PRO A 293 -2.11 16.52 24.13
C PRO A 293 -1.87 17.80 23.35
N SER A 294 -1.17 17.75 22.23
CA SER A 294 -0.88 18.88 21.34
C SER A 294 -1.70 18.85 20.05
N GLY A 295 -2.56 17.84 19.85
CA GLY A 295 -3.44 17.69 18.69
C GLY A 295 -4.78 18.41 18.90
N ASP A 296 -5.45 18.71 17.79
CA ASP A 296 -6.77 19.37 17.76
C ASP A 296 -7.92 18.41 17.41
N LYS A 297 -7.63 17.43 16.57
CA LYS A 297 -8.57 16.40 16.10
C LYS A 297 -7.86 15.10 15.73
N PRO A 298 -8.58 13.99 15.57
CA PRO A 298 -7.99 12.75 15.11
C PRO A 298 -7.38 12.91 13.71
N HIS A 299 -6.14 12.49 13.56
CA HIS A 299 -5.47 12.33 12.28
C HIS A 299 -4.89 10.92 12.18
N SER A 300 -4.69 10.46 10.96
CA SER A 300 -3.91 9.27 10.64
C SER A 300 -2.94 9.59 9.53
N ILE A 301 -1.93 8.76 9.32
CA ILE A 301 -1.20 8.78 8.06
C ILE A 301 -1.98 8.01 7.00
N SER A 302 -1.79 8.43 5.75
CA SER A 302 -2.19 7.65 4.58
C SER A 302 -0.99 7.36 3.69
N TYR A 303 -1.08 6.29 2.93
CA TYR A 303 -0.13 5.95 1.88
C TYR A 303 -0.88 5.24 0.75
N SER A 304 -0.21 5.03 -0.38
CA SER A 304 -0.83 4.44 -1.56
C SER A 304 0.04 3.33 -2.13
N TRP A 305 -0.63 2.31 -2.65
CA TRP A 305 -0.04 1.41 -3.63
C TRP A 305 -0.51 1.79 -5.01
N MET A 306 0.41 1.73 -5.95
CA MET A 306 0.14 2.04 -7.34
C MET A 306 0.73 0.99 -8.26
N THR A 307 0.18 0.93 -9.45
CA THR A 307 0.76 0.13 -10.53
C THR A 307 1.57 1.02 -11.47
N VAL A 308 2.77 0.58 -11.77
CA VAL A 308 3.73 1.26 -12.62
C VAL A 308 4.14 0.39 -13.79
N VAL A 309 4.61 1.01 -14.87
CA VAL A 309 5.15 0.32 -16.05
C VAL A 309 6.66 0.46 -16.07
N ASN A 310 7.35 -0.62 -16.39
CA ASN A 310 8.80 -0.68 -16.49
C ASN A 310 9.31 0.27 -17.58
N GLY A 311 10.23 1.18 -17.21
CA GLY A 311 10.85 2.15 -18.11
C GLY A 311 11.74 1.55 -19.19
N ASN A 312 12.20 0.30 -19.00
CA ASN A 312 13.10 -0.41 -19.92
C ASN A 312 12.39 -1.51 -20.74
N ALA A 313 11.08 -1.72 -20.54
CA ALA A 313 10.30 -2.63 -21.39
C ALA A 313 10.19 -2.09 -22.82
N GLY A 314 9.93 -2.96 -23.78
CA GLY A 314 9.74 -2.58 -25.18
C GLY A 314 8.56 -1.61 -25.36
N GLU A 315 8.61 -0.75 -26.36
CA GLU A 315 7.58 0.27 -26.61
C GLU A 315 6.17 -0.34 -26.76
N ALA A 316 6.06 -1.48 -27.47
CA ALA A 316 4.80 -2.21 -27.63
C ALA A 316 4.28 -2.77 -26.29
N GLU A 317 5.19 -3.26 -25.45
CA GLU A 317 4.85 -3.78 -24.11
C GLU A 317 4.43 -2.66 -23.17
N GLN A 318 5.14 -1.52 -23.16
CA GLN A 318 4.76 -0.35 -22.36
C GLN A 318 3.36 0.15 -22.76
N LYS A 319 3.09 0.27 -24.07
CA LYS A 319 1.79 0.70 -24.57
C LYS A 319 0.69 -0.25 -24.13
N ALA A 320 0.86 -1.56 -24.36
CA ALA A 320 -0.11 -2.57 -23.97
C ALA A 320 -0.31 -2.63 -22.44
N ALA A 321 0.76 -2.43 -21.65
CA ALA A 321 0.68 -2.36 -20.20
C ALA A 321 -0.17 -1.18 -19.73
N TRP A 322 0.03 0.02 -20.27
CA TRP A 322 -0.77 1.19 -19.92
C TRP A 322 -2.25 1.02 -20.34
N GLU A 323 -2.51 0.41 -21.51
CA GLU A 323 -3.88 0.12 -21.96
C GLU A 323 -4.56 -0.90 -21.04
N PHE A 324 -3.86 -1.95 -20.62
CA PHE A 324 -4.37 -2.91 -19.64
C PHE A 324 -4.64 -2.26 -18.28
N LEU A 325 -3.73 -1.44 -17.76
CA LEU A 325 -3.90 -0.76 -16.48
C LEU A 325 -5.07 0.25 -16.52
N ALA A 326 -5.21 1.00 -17.61
CA ALA A 326 -6.34 1.89 -17.81
C ALA A 326 -7.68 1.13 -17.84
N TRP A 327 -7.73 -0.01 -18.54
CA TRP A 327 -8.90 -0.88 -18.54
C TRP A 327 -9.20 -1.45 -17.15
N LEU A 328 -8.18 -1.97 -16.46
CA LEU A 328 -8.32 -2.58 -15.13
C LEU A 328 -8.91 -1.61 -14.10
N ASN A 329 -8.63 -0.33 -14.24
CA ASN A 329 -9.12 0.76 -13.39
C ASN A 329 -10.35 1.50 -13.98
N ASN A 330 -10.95 1.00 -15.07
CA ASN A 330 -12.12 1.62 -15.67
C ASN A 330 -13.41 1.17 -14.95
N PRO A 331 -14.37 2.08 -14.64
CA PRO A 331 -15.61 1.73 -13.93
C PRO A 331 -16.51 0.72 -14.66
N LYS A 332 -16.19 0.42 -15.92
CA LYS A 332 -16.93 -0.58 -16.74
C LYS A 332 -16.27 -1.96 -16.72
N SER A 333 -15.07 -2.11 -16.14
CA SER A 333 -14.34 -3.38 -16.13
C SER A 333 -14.77 -4.31 -15.01
N GLY A 334 -15.30 -3.78 -13.92
CA GLY A 334 -15.77 -4.53 -12.76
C GLY A 334 -17.29 -4.63 -12.66
N LYS A 335 -17.80 -4.80 -11.46
CA LYS A 335 -19.23 -4.97 -11.18
C LYS A 335 -19.87 -3.68 -10.68
N ASN A 336 -21.18 -3.49 -10.97
CA ASN A 336 -22.00 -2.41 -10.39
C ASN A 336 -21.42 -1.00 -10.59
N GLY A 337 -20.69 -0.77 -11.67
CA GLY A 337 -20.07 0.53 -11.96
C GLY A 337 -18.73 0.76 -11.25
N ALA A 338 -18.17 -0.27 -10.62
CA ALA A 338 -16.83 -0.28 -10.08
C ALA A 338 -15.80 -0.77 -11.10
N SER A 339 -14.53 -0.47 -10.90
CA SER A 339 -13.44 -1.06 -11.68
C SER A 339 -13.11 -2.48 -11.22
N ALA A 340 -12.56 -3.31 -12.11
CA ALA A 340 -12.09 -4.64 -11.74
C ALA A 340 -10.99 -4.58 -10.67
N MET A 341 -10.12 -3.57 -10.72
CA MET A 341 -9.13 -3.33 -9.69
C MET A 341 -9.78 -3.09 -8.33
N SER A 342 -10.79 -2.23 -8.25
CA SER A 342 -11.44 -1.95 -6.97
C SER A 342 -12.21 -3.15 -6.41
N ASP A 343 -12.82 -3.98 -7.27
CA ASP A 343 -13.44 -5.24 -6.85
C ASP A 343 -12.42 -6.18 -6.19
N ILE A 344 -11.20 -6.26 -6.76
CA ILE A 344 -10.08 -7.03 -6.20
C ILE A 344 -9.66 -6.46 -4.85
N LEU A 345 -9.39 -5.15 -4.77
CA LEU A 345 -8.96 -4.47 -3.54
C LEU A 345 -9.99 -4.64 -2.42
N MET A 346 -11.25 -4.42 -2.71
CA MET A 346 -12.32 -4.57 -1.75
C MET A 346 -12.51 -6.02 -1.27
N SER A 347 -12.07 -7.02 -2.01
CA SER A 347 -12.07 -8.41 -1.52
C SER A 347 -11.11 -8.62 -0.35
N MET A 348 -10.06 -7.81 -0.26
CA MET A 348 -9.07 -7.79 0.82
C MET A 348 -9.42 -6.84 1.97
N GLY A 349 -10.39 -5.91 1.77
CA GLY A 349 -10.68 -4.81 2.70
C GLY A 349 -9.87 -3.55 2.41
N ILE A 350 -9.16 -3.50 1.28
CA ILE A 350 -8.36 -2.35 0.87
C ILE A 350 -9.27 -1.29 0.24
N LEU A 351 -9.05 -0.03 0.62
CA LEU A 351 -9.88 1.09 0.14
C LEU A 351 -9.45 1.48 -1.28
N PRO A 352 -10.38 1.53 -2.25
CA PRO A 352 -10.06 2.05 -3.57
C PRO A 352 -9.83 3.56 -3.51
N SER A 353 -8.98 4.08 -4.36
CA SER A 353 -8.63 5.51 -4.38
C SER A 353 -9.34 6.30 -5.48
N ARG A 354 -9.92 5.64 -6.50
CA ARG A 354 -10.69 6.29 -7.58
C ARG A 354 -12.05 6.74 -7.06
N SER A 355 -12.43 7.98 -7.30
CA SER A 355 -13.68 8.58 -6.75
C SER A 355 -14.95 7.79 -7.08
N SER A 356 -15.09 7.30 -8.33
CA SER A 356 -16.24 6.48 -8.71
C SER A 356 -16.27 5.10 -8.06
N ASP A 357 -15.12 4.51 -7.77
CA ASP A 357 -15.02 3.21 -7.10
C ASP A 357 -15.38 3.34 -5.62
N ILE A 358 -15.00 4.44 -4.97
CA ILE A 358 -15.42 4.77 -3.60
C ILE A 358 -16.96 4.84 -3.53
N GLU A 359 -17.59 5.53 -4.47
CA GLU A 359 -19.06 5.61 -4.51
C GLU A 359 -19.72 4.25 -4.79
N ALA A 360 -19.16 3.46 -5.72
CA ALA A 360 -19.69 2.14 -6.06
C ALA A 360 -19.61 1.14 -4.87
N HIS A 361 -18.63 1.29 -4.00
CA HIS A 361 -18.44 0.43 -2.83
C HIS A 361 -18.92 1.03 -1.49
N LYS A 362 -19.66 2.13 -1.51
CA LYS A 362 -20.06 2.88 -0.30
C LYS A 362 -20.74 2.04 0.79
N ASP A 363 -21.56 1.06 0.40
CA ASP A 363 -22.26 0.20 1.36
C ASP A 363 -21.26 -0.66 2.16
N LYS A 364 -20.23 -1.20 1.49
CA LYS A 364 -19.19 -1.99 2.15
C LYS A 364 -18.24 -1.10 2.96
N LEU A 365 -17.94 0.09 2.47
CA LEU A 365 -17.13 1.10 3.17
C LEU A 365 -17.82 1.58 4.45
N GLY A 366 -19.15 1.55 4.53
CA GLY A 366 -19.96 1.81 5.72
C GLY A 366 -20.00 0.68 6.74
N SER A 367 -19.30 -0.46 6.53
CA SER A 367 -19.26 -1.56 7.50
C SER A 367 -18.62 -1.13 8.82
N GLU A 368 -19.00 -1.80 9.94
CA GLU A 368 -18.48 -1.47 11.28
C GLU A 368 -16.95 -1.49 11.33
N PHE A 369 -16.32 -2.47 10.66
CA PHE A 369 -14.86 -2.57 10.62
C PHE A 369 -14.21 -1.43 9.83
N LEU A 370 -14.75 -1.07 8.66
CA LEU A 370 -14.13 -0.03 7.82
C LEU A 370 -14.47 1.39 8.28
N SER A 371 -15.52 1.57 9.11
CA SER A 371 -16.00 2.90 9.51
C SER A 371 -14.95 3.76 10.21
N GLY A 372 -14.11 3.18 11.06
CA GLY A 372 -13.01 3.90 11.74
C GLY A 372 -11.96 4.41 10.75
N TYR A 373 -11.64 3.64 9.73
CA TYR A 373 -10.70 4.02 8.68
C TYR A 373 -11.29 5.12 7.78
N VAL A 374 -12.53 4.93 7.32
CA VAL A 374 -13.21 5.92 6.47
C VAL A 374 -13.39 7.26 7.20
N SER A 375 -13.64 7.22 8.51
CA SER A 375 -13.83 8.45 9.30
C SER A 375 -12.60 9.34 9.40
N VAL A 376 -11.39 8.81 9.24
CA VAL A 376 -10.13 9.58 9.28
C VAL A 376 -9.58 9.88 7.88
N LEU A 377 -10.15 9.29 6.83
CA LEU A 377 -9.61 9.38 5.47
C LEU A 377 -9.53 10.82 4.95
N ALA A 378 -10.56 11.63 5.21
CA ALA A 378 -10.61 13.02 4.74
C ALA A 378 -9.56 13.93 5.38
N ASP A 379 -9.11 13.59 6.59
CA ASP A 379 -8.12 14.33 7.37
C ASP A 379 -6.78 13.59 7.48
N ALA A 380 -6.61 12.49 6.73
CA ALA A 380 -5.37 11.73 6.74
C ALA A 380 -4.22 12.53 6.11
N LYS A 381 -3.07 12.51 6.76
CA LYS A 381 -1.85 13.14 6.25
C LYS A 381 -1.05 12.12 5.43
N PRO A 382 -0.67 12.44 4.18
CA PRO A 382 0.17 11.53 3.40
C PRO A 382 1.48 11.23 4.13
N PHE A 383 1.90 9.97 4.14
CA PHE A 383 3.24 9.60 4.56
C PHE A 383 4.26 10.30 3.66
N PRO A 384 5.39 10.82 4.19
CA PRO A 384 6.31 11.62 3.40
C PRO A 384 6.95 10.84 2.24
N VAL A 385 6.58 11.16 1.01
CA VAL A 385 7.19 10.62 -0.22
C VAL A 385 8.31 11.57 -0.65
N VAL A 386 9.51 11.28 -0.19
CA VAL A 386 10.71 12.12 -0.42
C VAL A 386 11.90 11.26 -0.83
N PRO A 387 12.89 11.80 -1.57
CA PRO A 387 14.15 11.10 -1.79
C PRO A 387 14.80 10.68 -0.46
N GLY A 388 15.28 9.44 -0.38
CA GLY A 388 15.80 8.87 0.88
C GLY A 388 14.72 8.42 1.88
N GLY A 389 13.43 8.54 1.53
CA GLY A 389 12.31 8.21 2.44
C GLY A 389 12.31 6.74 2.88
N GLN A 390 12.69 5.81 2.01
CA GLN A 390 12.81 4.39 2.37
C GLN A 390 13.91 4.16 3.41
N GLU A 391 15.09 4.78 3.22
CA GLU A 391 16.20 4.68 4.17
C GLU A 391 15.85 5.36 5.51
N PHE A 392 15.18 6.51 5.45
CA PHE A 392 14.67 7.19 6.65
C PHE A 392 13.68 6.32 7.42
N SER A 393 12.71 5.69 6.73
CA SER A 393 11.74 4.80 7.36
C SER A 393 12.42 3.62 8.04
N GLU A 394 13.44 3.03 7.42
CA GLU A 394 14.20 1.91 7.99
C GLU A 394 15.03 2.34 9.20
N SER A 395 15.68 3.50 9.16
CA SER A 395 16.41 4.06 10.31
C SER A 395 15.48 4.36 11.49
N LEU A 396 14.32 4.96 11.22
CA LEU A 396 13.32 5.24 12.26
C LEU A 396 12.75 3.93 12.84
N ARG A 397 12.55 2.89 12.03
CA ARG A 397 12.17 1.55 12.52
C ARG A 397 13.15 1.04 13.57
N GLN A 398 14.45 1.05 13.24
CA GLN A 398 15.51 0.58 14.15
C GLN A 398 15.51 1.35 15.47
N THR A 399 15.36 2.66 15.41
CA THR A 399 15.28 3.51 16.60
C THR A 399 14.05 3.21 17.46
N LEU A 400 12.88 3.03 16.83
CA LEU A 400 11.65 2.67 17.54
C LEU A 400 11.72 1.26 18.14
N GLU A 401 12.34 0.31 17.47
CA GLU A 401 12.56 -1.03 18.03
C GLU A 401 13.51 -0.99 19.23
N ALA A 402 14.61 -0.22 19.15
CA ALA A 402 15.49 -0.02 20.30
C ALA A 402 14.74 0.58 21.51
N LEU A 403 13.82 1.52 21.26
CA LEU A 403 12.93 2.05 22.29
C LEU A 403 11.96 0.99 22.82
N GLN A 404 11.32 0.21 21.94
CA GLN A 404 10.39 -0.86 22.32
C GLN A 404 11.05 -1.88 23.22
N TYR A 405 12.31 -2.24 22.96
CA TYR A 405 13.09 -3.19 23.78
C TYR A 405 13.77 -2.54 25.00
N GLY A 406 13.53 -1.25 25.25
CA GLY A 406 14.11 -0.52 26.40
C GLY A 406 15.62 -0.34 26.33
N GLN A 407 16.20 -0.42 25.14
CA GLN A 407 17.64 -0.23 24.90
C GLN A 407 18.04 1.25 24.92
N VAL A 408 17.09 2.14 24.61
CA VAL A 408 17.26 3.59 24.64
C VAL A 408 16.08 4.25 25.35
N SER A 409 16.28 5.47 25.87
CA SER A 409 15.18 6.28 26.40
C SER A 409 14.39 6.97 25.28
N ALA A 410 13.16 7.42 25.57
CA ALA A 410 12.36 8.20 24.62
C ALA A 410 13.11 9.45 24.12
N LYS A 411 13.84 10.13 25.01
CA LYS A 411 14.65 11.31 24.67
C LYS A 411 15.79 10.97 23.71
N ASP A 412 16.53 9.88 23.99
CA ASP A 412 17.65 9.49 23.13
C ASP A 412 17.16 8.95 21.79
N ALA A 413 16.05 8.21 21.78
CA ALA A 413 15.40 7.76 20.55
C ALA A 413 14.97 8.94 19.65
N GLN A 414 14.36 9.97 20.22
CA GLN A 414 13.98 11.18 19.48
C GLN A 414 15.21 11.87 18.87
N ALA A 415 16.27 12.07 19.68
CA ALA A 415 17.50 12.72 19.23
C ALA A 415 18.19 11.94 18.09
N THR A 416 18.28 10.61 18.22
CA THR A 416 18.82 9.72 17.19
C THR A 416 17.98 9.79 15.91
N ALA A 417 16.66 9.65 16.02
CA ALA A 417 15.77 9.69 14.87
C ALA A 417 15.87 11.02 14.09
N GLN A 418 15.96 12.16 14.79
CA GLN A 418 16.14 13.48 14.15
C GLN A 418 17.49 13.59 13.44
N ALA A 419 18.58 13.15 14.08
CA ALA A 419 19.92 13.27 13.52
C ALA A 419 20.10 12.38 12.29
N ASP A 420 19.63 11.12 12.37
CA ASP A 420 19.70 10.18 11.25
C ASP A 420 18.85 10.65 10.07
N ALA A 421 17.61 11.10 10.33
CA ALA A 421 16.74 11.66 9.30
C ALA A 421 17.39 12.87 8.60
N ALA A 422 18.04 13.78 9.34
CA ALA A 422 18.72 14.93 8.76
C ALA A 422 19.87 14.49 7.84
N SER A 423 20.68 13.53 8.28
CA SER A 423 21.80 12.99 7.48
C SER A 423 21.32 12.29 6.20
N ILE A 424 20.27 11.47 6.31
CA ILE A 424 19.72 10.70 5.19
C ILE A 424 19.11 11.63 4.14
N LEU A 425 18.20 12.51 4.55
CA LEU A 425 17.49 13.40 3.62
C LEU A 425 18.42 14.43 2.97
N GLU A 426 19.41 14.96 3.69
CA GLU A 426 20.43 15.85 3.09
C GLU A 426 21.28 15.14 2.04
N ARG A 427 21.69 13.88 2.29
CA ARG A 427 22.44 13.08 1.33
C ARG A 427 21.61 12.74 0.09
N ALA A 428 20.36 12.39 0.25
CA ALA A 428 19.46 12.01 -0.83
C ALA A 428 19.01 13.20 -1.71
N ALA A 429 19.12 14.43 -1.20
CA ALA A 429 18.80 15.65 -1.93
C ALA A 429 19.93 16.12 -2.87
N LYS A 430 21.15 15.58 -2.73
CA LYS A 430 22.35 15.86 -3.59
C LYS A 430 22.37 14.95 -4.80
#